data_b1a41bcc361118db9f6e65a62cc6c36f
#
_entry.id   b1a41bcc361118db9f6e65a62cc6c36f
#
_cell.length_a   1.000
_cell.length_b   1.000
_cell.length_c   1.000
_cell.angle_alpha   90.00
_cell.angle_beta   90.00
_cell.angle_gamma   90.00
#
_symmetry.space_group_name_H-M   'P 1'
#
loop_
_entity.id
_entity.type
_entity.pdbx_description
1 polymer ?
#
loop_
_entity_poly.entity_id
_entity_poly.type
_entity_poly.pdbx_seq_one_letter_code
_entity_poly.pdbx_strand_id
1 'polypeptide(L)'
;MRIKNSNDITYFIGGILLLLTLRPFFTWSLSGSYAQIVFLFPLAILFWRNYRMNRLNVLYLFFFVFTLLLASISQNRNLIGFFFMIILAAVPFGSKRFMVNVFDRYKTLYSIIIGISILVWLLLFFGIPVPGKIIAPLNAVKTYNYIVYPFLVIPNYLGAGLDVYFQSLRFCGPFDEPGVVGTIAGLMLYIDNFNLKDKRNIFI
;
A
#
# COMPACT_ATOMS: atom_id res chain seq x y z
N MET A 1 -9.80 7.04 -19.27
CA MET A 1 -10.69 6.38 -18.27
C MET A 1 -12.00 7.18 -18.20
N ARG A 2 -13.13 6.66 -18.69
CA ARG A 2 -14.42 7.37 -18.67
C ARG A 2 -15.18 6.98 -17.40
N ILE A 3 -15.38 7.91 -16.46
CA ILE A 3 -16.21 7.71 -15.27
C ILE A 3 -17.66 7.77 -15.72
N LYS A 4 -18.34 6.63 -15.75
CA LYS A 4 -19.70 6.51 -16.33
C LYS A 4 -20.85 6.62 -15.32
N ASN A 5 -20.60 6.41 -13.99
CA ASN A 5 -21.67 6.38 -12.97
C ASN A 5 -21.12 6.78 -11.59
N SER A 6 -22.00 7.21 -10.68
CA SER A 6 -21.65 7.51 -9.27
C SER A 6 -20.95 6.34 -8.55
N ASN A 7 -21.27 5.10 -8.92
CA ASN A 7 -20.62 3.91 -8.41
C ASN A 7 -19.14 3.81 -8.83
N ASP A 8 -18.78 4.27 -10.04
CA ASP A 8 -17.40 4.27 -10.52
C ASP A 8 -16.51 5.20 -9.69
N ILE A 9 -17.03 6.35 -9.26
CA ILE A 9 -16.33 7.28 -8.37
C ILE A 9 -16.07 6.60 -7.03
N THR A 10 -17.06 5.91 -6.47
CA THR A 10 -16.93 5.21 -5.19
C THR A 10 -15.86 4.12 -5.25
N TYR A 11 -15.80 3.34 -6.32
CA TYR A 11 -14.76 2.32 -6.51
C TYR A 11 -13.37 2.94 -6.67
N PHE A 12 -13.29 4.05 -7.38
CA PHE A 12 -12.03 4.78 -7.56
C PHE A 12 -11.51 5.35 -6.24
N ILE A 13 -12.38 5.99 -5.44
CA ILE A 13 -12.03 6.47 -4.10
C ILE A 13 -11.57 5.31 -3.21
N GLY A 14 -12.29 4.17 -3.25
CA GLY A 14 -11.90 2.96 -2.52
C GLY A 14 -10.50 2.47 -2.93
N GLY A 15 -10.18 2.47 -4.22
CA GLY A 15 -8.86 2.12 -4.73
C GLY A 15 -7.75 3.07 -4.27
N ILE A 16 -8.02 4.38 -4.27
CA ILE A 16 -7.08 5.40 -3.73
C ILE A 16 -6.85 5.16 -2.24
N LEU A 17 -7.92 5.04 -1.45
CA LEU A 17 -7.79 4.82 -0.01
C LEU A 17 -7.01 3.55 0.29
N LEU A 18 -7.26 2.45 -0.44
CA LEU A 18 -6.50 1.21 -0.31
C LEU A 18 -5.01 1.41 -0.61
N LEU A 19 -4.67 2.18 -1.66
CA LEU A 19 -3.30 2.53 -1.97
C LEU A 19 -2.64 3.33 -0.83
N LEU A 20 -3.36 4.32 -0.28
CA LEU A 20 -2.84 5.19 0.77
C LEU A 20 -2.63 4.45 2.11
N THR A 21 -3.39 3.37 2.36
CA THR A 21 -3.17 2.53 3.56
C THR A 21 -1.81 1.83 3.56
N LEU A 22 -1.20 1.63 2.39
CA LEU A 22 0.14 1.07 2.24
C LEU A 22 1.26 2.06 2.57
N ARG A 23 0.92 3.29 2.91
CA ARG A 23 1.82 4.36 3.30
C ARG A 23 2.92 4.66 2.27
N PRO A 24 2.58 5.03 1.03
CA PRO A 24 3.56 5.53 0.09
C PRO A 24 4.19 6.83 0.63
N PHE A 25 5.39 7.17 0.16
CA PHE A 25 6.24 8.24 0.73
C PHE A 25 5.54 9.60 0.88
N PHE A 26 4.63 9.95 -0.01
CA PHE A 26 3.88 11.21 0.08
C PHE A 26 2.87 11.27 1.25
N THR A 27 2.70 10.17 1.99
CA THR A 27 1.92 10.11 3.24
C THR A 27 2.79 10.09 4.50
N TRP A 28 4.13 10.09 4.37
CA TRP A 28 5.04 9.94 5.52
C TRP A 28 5.05 11.15 6.45
N SER A 29 4.67 12.33 5.97
CA SER A 29 4.49 13.52 6.81
C SER A 29 3.39 13.37 7.86
N LEU A 30 2.46 12.43 7.65
CA LEU A 30 1.41 12.11 8.61
C LEU A 30 1.97 11.12 9.65
N SER A 31 1.74 11.38 10.94
CA SER A 31 2.06 10.37 11.97
C SER A 31 1.29 9.07 11.71
N GLY A 32 1.82 7.94 12.19
CA GLY A 32 1.21 6.62 11.96
C GLY A 32 -0.27 6.57 12.33
N SER A 33 -0.63 7.12 13.48
CA SER A 33 -2.02 7.15 13.96
C SER A 33 -2.93 8.03 13.09
N TYR A 34 -2.46 9.21 12.69
CA TYR A 34 -3.23 10.09 11.79
C TYR A 34 -3.44 9.46 10.41
N ALA A 35 -2.41 8.87 9.83
CA ALA A 35 -2.53 8.21 8.53
C ALA A 35 -3.57 7.07 8.59
N GLN A 36 -3.58 6.28 9.68
CA GLN A 36 -4.57 5.24 9.89
C GLN A 36 -5.99 5.80 9.97
N ILE A 37 -6.21 6.86 10.76
CA ILE A 37 -7.53 7.49 10.87
C ILE A 37 -7.98 8.03 9.50
N VAL A 38 -7.13 8.79 8.83
CA VAL A 38 -7.47 9.49 7.57
C VAL A 38 -7.76 8.52 6.42
N PHE A 39 -7.10 7.37 6.37
CA PHE A 39 -7.23 6.45 5.23
C PHE A 39 -8.09 5.23 5.54
N LEU A 40 -7.94 4.63 6.73
CA LEU A 40 -8.66 3.41 7.09
C LEU A 40 -10.10 3.67 7.48
N PHE A 41 -10.39 4.77 8.16
CA PHE A 41 -11.75 5.06 8.60
C PHE A 41 -12.72 5.31 7.42
N PRO A 42 -12.40 6.18 6.42
CA PRO A 42 -13.22 6.31 5.23
C PRO A 42 -13.34 5.00 4.43
N LEU A 43 -12.23 4.22 4.34
CA LEU A 43 -12.24 2.92 3.70
C LEU A 43 -13.23 1.97 4.40
N ALA A 44 -13.20 1.92 5.72
CA ALA A 44 -14.13 1.13 6.53
C ALA A 44 -15.58 1.51 6.29
N ILE A 45 -15.89 2.82 6.22
CA ILE A 45 -17.24 3.32 5.93
C ILE A 45 -17.71 2.85 4.55
N LEU A 46 -16.83 2.95 3.52
CA LEU A 46 -17.15 2.50 2.18
C LEU A 46 -17.46 1.00 2.14
N PHE A 47 -16.65 0.20 2.82
CA PHE A 47 -16.87 -1.24 2.91
C PHE A 47 -18.10 -1.57 3.74
N TRP A 48 -18.36 -0.89 4.86
CA TRP A 48 -19.53 -1.07 5.70
C TRP A 48 -20.84 -0.89 4.94
N ARG A 49 -20.95 0.11 4.09
CA ARG A 49 -22.14 0.35 3.25
C ARG A 49 -22.40 -0.77 2.24
N ASN A 50 -21.40 -1.60 1.94
CA ASN A 50 -21.47 -2.70 0.98
C ASN A 50 -21.35 -4.08 1.65
N TYR A 51 -21.56 -4.13 2.95
CA TYR A 51 -21.38 -5.33 3.77
C TYR A 51 -22.47 -6.38 3.50
N ARG A 52 -22.04 -7.63 3.37
CA ARG A 52 -22.94 -8.79 3.39
C ARG A 52 -22.40 -9.80 4.39
N MET A 53 -22.88 -9.71 5.63
CA MET A 53 -22.57 -10.69 6.67
C MET A 53 -23.48 -11.92 6.56
N ASN A 54 -22.86 -13.09 6.52
CA ASN A 54 -23.52 -14.35 6.87
C ASN A 54 -23.00 -14.82 8.25
N ARG A 55 -23.66 -15.81 8.86
CA ARG A 55 -23.28 -16.33 10.20
C ARG A 55 -21.83 -16.82 10.26
N LEU A 56 -21.34 -17.42 9.18
CA LEU A 56 -19.98 -17.94 9.09
C LEU A 56 -18.94 -16.80 9.11
N ASN A 57 -19.23 -15.71 8.39
CA ASN A 57 -18.36 -14.53 8.39
C ASN A 57 -18.27 -13.87 9.77
N VAL A 58 -19.37 -13.83 10.52
CA VAL A 58 -19.39 -13.34 11.91
C VAL A 58 -18.50 -14.21 12.80
N LEU A 59 -18.58 -15.53 12.65
CA LEU A 59 -17.76 -16.47 13.41
C LEU A 59 -16.25 -16.26 13.11
N TYR A 60 -15.87 -16.18 11.84
CA TYR A 60 -14.48 -15.90 11.44
C TYR A 60 -13.98 -14.56 11.97
N LEU A 61 -14.80 -13.50 11.87
CA LEU A 61 -14.46 -12.21 12.40
C LEU A 61 -14.23 -12.27 13.92
N PHE A 62 -15.09 -12.99 14.65
CA PHE A 62 -14.95 -13.18 16.09
C PHE A 62 -13.62 -13.87 16.44
N PHE A 63 -13.29 -15.00 15.81
CA PHE A 63 -12.03 -15.69 16.04
C PHE A 63 -10.81 -14.82 15.69
N PHE A 64 -10.88 -14.09 14.57
CA PHE A 64 -9.79 -13.21 14.17
C PHE A 64 -9.60 -12.07 15.17
N VAL A 65 -10.67 -11.41 15.60
CA VAL A 65 -10.64 -10.35 16.62
C VAL A 65 -10.09 -10.90 17.93
N PHE A 66 -10.53 -12.08 18.34
CA PHE A 66 -10.06 -12.73 19.57
C PHE A 66 -8.56 -13.04 19.52
N THR A 67 -8.06 -13.61 18.44
CA THR A 67 -6.60 -13.86 18.27
C THR A 67 -5.77 -12.58 18.25
N LEU A 68 -6.25 -11.53 17.60
CA LEU A 68 -5.58 -10.23 17.59
C LEU A 68 -5.56 -9.60 18.99
N LEU A 69 -6.64 -9.77 19.75
CA LEU A 69 -6.76 -9.26 21.12
C LEU A 69 -5.75 -9.95 22.04
N LEU A 70 -5.66 -11.27 21.98
CA LEU A 70 -4.67 -12.04 22.72
C LEU A 70 -3.23 -11.63 22.34
N ALA A 71 -2.93 -11.47 21.06
CA ALA A 71 -1.63 -11.03 20.58
C ALA A 71 -1.29 -9.60 21.04
N SER A 72 -2.28 -8.69 21.07
CA SER A 72 -2.09 -7.32 21.52
C SER A 72 -1.81 -7.24 23.03
N ILE A 73 -2.53 -8.03 23.83
CA ILE A 73 -2.31 -8.13 25.28
C ILE A 73 -0.91 -8.70 25.58
N SER A 74 -0.54 -9.81 24.90
CA SER A 74 0.76 -10.45 25.14
C SER A 74 1.96 -9.58 24.76
N GLN A 75 1.79 -8.67 23.81
CA GLN A 75 2.85 -7.78 23.32
C GLN A 75 2.80 -6.36 23.92
N ASN A 76 1.90 -6.13 24.86
CA ASN A 76 1.71 -4.80 25.50
C ASN A 76 1.50 -3.67 24.47
N ARG A 77 0.82 -3.97 23.35
CA ARG A 77 0.61 -3.04 22.24
C ARG A 77 -0.56 -2.10 22.50
N ASN A 78 -0.47 -0.92 21.91
CA ASN A 78 -1.50 0.11 22.04
C ASN A 78 -2.84 -0.36 21.45
N LEU A 79 -3.92 -0.29 22.23
CA LEU A 79 -5.29 -0.68 21.85
C LEU A 79 -5.81 0.05 20.62
N ILE A 80 -5.32 1.26 20.34
CA ILE A 80 -5.70 2.02 19.13
C ILE A 80 -5.33 1.23 17.86
N GLY A 81 -4.13 0.65 17.79
CA GLY A 81 -3.70 -0.20 16.68
C GLY A 81 -4.59 -1.43 16.49
N PHE A 82 -5.11 -1.98 17.59
CA PHE A 82 -6.05 -3.10 17.57
C PHE A 82 -7.36 -2.77 16.84
N PHE A 83 -7.97 -1.60 17.10
CA PHE A 83 -9.19 -1.18 16.41
C PHE A 83 -8.98 -1.08 14.89
N PHE A 84 -7.84 -0.57 14.44
CA PHE A 84 -7.54 -0.50 13.02
C PHE A 84 -7.36 -1.88 12.37
N MET A 85 -6.78 -2.83 13.09
CA MET A 85 -6.68 -4.21 12.61
C MET A 85 -8.06 -4.88 12.49
N ILE A 86 -9.01 -4.59 13.38
CA ILE A 86 -10.40 -5.07 13.26
C ILE A 86 -11.05 -4.51 12.00
N ILE A 87 -10.87 -3.22 11.72
CA ILE A 87 -11.41 -2.57 10.51
C ILE A 87 -10.85 -3.24 9.25
N LEU A 88 -9.53 -3.49 9.21
CA LEU A 88 -8.91 -4.20 8.09
C LEU A 88 -9.40 -5.64 7.95
N ALA A 89 -9.59 -6.32 9.07
CA ALA A 89 -10.13 -7.68 9.08
C ALA A 89 -11.56 -7.76 8.55
N ALA A 90 -12.32 -6.67 8.64
CA ALA A 90 -13.68 -6.59 8.13
C ALA A 90 -13.75 -6.38 6.60
N VAL A 91 -12.69 -5.88 5.98
CA VAL A 91 -12.63 -5.61 4.53
C VAL A 91 -13.00 -6.83 3.67
N PRO A 92 -12.51 -8.06 3.92
CA PRO A 92 -12.86 -9.25 3.13
C PRO A 92 -14.35 -9.62 3.13
N PHE A 93 -15.13 -9.11 4.08
CA PHE A 93 -16.57 -9.42 4.20
C PHE A 93 -17.47 -8.45 3.40
N GLY A 94 -16.89 -7.53 2.65
CA GLY A 94 -17.63 -6.71 1.71
C GLY A 94 -18.29 -7.53 0.58
N SER A 95 -19.27 -6.95 -0.12
CA SER A 95 -19.86 -7.65 -1.26
C SER A 95 -18.78 -7.95 -2.31
N LYS A 96 -18.74 -9.18 -2.82
CA LYS A 96 -17.76 -9.64 -3.81
C LYS A 96 -17.63 -8.66 -5.00
N ARG A 97 -18.78 -8.18 -5.51
CA ARG A 97 -18.81 -7.21 -6.61
C ARG A 97 -18.12 -5.91 -6.27
N PHE A 98 -18.35 -5.38 -5.06
CA PHE A 98 -17.73 -4.15 -4.60
C PHE A 98 -16.21 -4.32 -4.46
N MET A 99 -15.78 -5.41 -3.81
CA MET A 99 -14.35 -5.71 -3.61
C MET A 99 -13.60 -5.85 -4.93
N VAL A 100 -14.15 -6.61 -5.88
CA VAL A 100 -13.53 -6.80 -7.20
C VAL A 100 -13.37 -5.47 -7.93
N ASN A 101 -14.39 -4.61 -7.91
CA ASN A 101 -14.31 -3.30 -8.58
C ASN A 101 -13.32 -2.36 -7.89
N VAL A 102 -13.28 -2.31 -6.57
CA VAL A 102 -12.29 -1.51 -5.82
C VAL A 102 -10.88 -2.02 -6.11
N PHE A 103 -10.68 -3.34 -6.08
CA PHE A 103 -9.39 -3.94 -6.37
C PHE A 103 -8.93 -3.67 -7.81
N ASP A 104 -9.83 -3.71 -8.79
CA ASP A 104 -9.51 -3.37 -10.19
C ASP A 104 -9.03 -1.91 -10.32
N ARG A 105 -9.67 -0.98 -9.61
CA ARG A 105 -9.23 0.43 -9.57
C ARG A 105 -7.90 0.59 -8.85
N TYR A 106 -7.73 -0.08 -7.72
CA TYR A 106 -6.47 -0.10 -6.99
C TYR A 106 -5.33 -0.64 -7.87
N LYS A 107 -5.53 -1.77 -8.55
CA LYS A 107 -4.56 -2.36 -9.47
C LYS A 107 -4.16 -1.37 -10.58
N THR A 108 -5.13 -0.66 -11.17
CA THR A 108 -4.87 0.35 -12.21
C THR A 108 -4.00 1.50 -11.66
N LEU A 109 -4.32 2.02 -10.47
CA LEU A 109 -3.53 3.07 -9.82
C LEU A 109 -2.11 2.60 -9.49
N TYR A 110 -2.00 1.40 -8.93
CA TYR A 110 -0.73 0.79 -8.58
C TYR A 110 0.17 0.61 -9.81
N SER A 111 -0.35 0.03 -10.90
CA SER A 111 0.42 -0.18 -12.13
C SER A 111 0.90 1.14 -12.76
N ILE A 112 0.10 2.20 -12.72
CA ILE A 112 0.51 3.54 -13.20
C ILE A 112 1.66 4.08 -12.35
N ILE A 113 1.54 4.02 -11.02
CA ILE A 113 2.54 4.54 -10.10
C ILE A 113 3.84 3.75 -10.24
N ILE A 114 3.77 2.42 -10.26
CA ILE A 114 4.96 1.57 -10.44
C ILE A 114 5.58 1.78 -11.83
N GLY A 115 4.79 1.91 -12.89
CA GLY A 115 5.30 2.21 -14.22
C GLY A 115 6.10 3.51 -14.27
N ILE A 116 5.59 4.59 -13.65
CA ILE A 116 6.32 5.86 -13.53
C ILE A 116 7.58 5.66 -12.68
N SER A 117 7.49 4.93 -11.56
CA SER A 117 8.64 4.63 -10.69
C SER A 117 9.74 3.89 -11.44
N ILE A 118 9.39 2.90 -12.26
CA ILE A 118 10.35 2.14 -13.10
C ILE A 118 11.03 3.06 -14.11
N LEU A 119 10.27 3.93 -14.78
CA LEU A 119 10.85 4.90 -15.73
C LEU A 119 11.86 5.81 -15.03
N VAL A 120 11.51 6.38 -13.88
CA VAL A 120 12.42 7.24 -13.12
C VAL A 120 13.64 6.47 -12.65
N TRP A 121 13.47 5.22 -12.18
CA TRP A 121 14.56 4.37 -11.76
C TRP A 121 15.52 4.04 -12.92
N LEU A 122 14.99 3.75 -14.12
CA LEU A 122 15.79 3.53 -15.32
C LEU A 122 16.59 4.79 -15.73
N LEU A 123 15.97 5.98 -15.66
CA LEU A 123 16.68 7.23 -15.93
C LEU A 123 17.89 7.39 -14.99
N LEU A 124 17.71 7.16 -13.69
CA LEU A 124 18.78 7.21 -12.71
C LEU A 124 19.83 6.13 -12.95
N PHE A 125 19.41 4.92 -13.32
CA PHE A 125 20.32 3.82 -13.65
C PHE A 125 21.24 4.14 -14.83
N PHE A 126 20.74 4.86 -15.83
CA PHE A 126 21.52 5.33 -16.97
C PHE A 126 22.26 6.64 -16.72
N GLY A 127 22.29 7.14 -15.48
CA GLY A 127 22.99 8.35 -15.09
C GLY A 127 22.33 9.65 -15.53
N ILE A 128 21.05 9.60 -15.95
CA ILE A 128 20.30 10.80 -16.32
C ILE A 128 19.84 11.50 -15.03
N PRO A 129 20.20 12.78 -14.82
CA PRO A 129 19.84 13.48 -13.59
C PRO A 129 18.34 13.74 -13.51
N VAL A 130 17.73 13.27 -12.41
CA VAL A 130 16.33 13.56 -12.05
C VAL A 130 16.34 14.35 -10.74
N PRO A 131 15.59 15.45 -10.62
CA PRO A 131 15.53 16.22 -9.38
C PRO A 131 14.93 15.38 -8.26
N GLY A 132 15.65 15.29 -7.14
CA GLY A 132 15.24 14.54 -5.95
C GLY A 132 15.27 15.39 -4.69
N LYS A 133 14.51 15.00 -3.67
CA LYS A 133 14.48 15.65 -2.35
C LYS A 133 14.81 14.63 -1.27
N ILE A 134 15.68 15.01 -0.33
CA ILE A 134 16.00 14.19 0.83
C ILE A 134 14.88 14.29 1.86
N ILE A 135 14.43 13.15 2.35
CA ILE A 135 13.44 13.04 3.43
C ILE A 135 13.91 12.06 4.50
N ALA A 136 13.42 12.27 5.74
CA ALA A 136 13.65 11.33 6.83
C ALA A 136 12.89 10.01 6.61
N PRO A 137 13.40 8.88 7.16
CA PRO A 137 12.74 7.60 7.08
C PRO A 137 11.40 7.59 7.81
N LEU A 138 10.45 6.78 7.31
CA LEU A 138 9.18 6.55 7.99
C LEU A 138 9.38 5.87 9.36
N ASN A 139 10.33 4.95 9.43
CA ASN A 139 10.68 4.21 10.64
C ASN A 139 11.94 4.82 11.27
N ALA A 140 11.80 5.36 12.49
CA ALA A 140 12.90 5.97 13.25
C ALA A 140 14.08 5.03 13.57
N VAL A 141 13.88 3.70 13.45
CA VAL A 141 14.95 2.70 13.61
C VAL A 141 15.95 2.75 12.45
N LYS A 142 15.54 3.26 11.28
CA LYS A 142 16.42 3.38 10.11
C LYS A 142 17.36 4.58 10.30
N THR A 143 18.65 4.33 10.19
CA THR A 143 19.72 5.34 10.42
C THR A 143 20.05 6.15 9.17
N TYR A 144 19.40 5.90 8.06
CA TYR A 144 19.63 6.55 6.77
C TYR A 144 18.40 7.30 6.28
N ASN A 145 18.63 8.34 5.50
CA ASN A 145 17.58 9.11 4.85
C ASN A 145 17.17 8.46 3.51
N TYR A 146 16.13 9.01 2.90
CA TYR A 146 15.70 8.63 1.54
C TYR A 146 15.84 9.83 0.60
N ILE A 147 16.16 9.54 -0.67
CA ILE A 147 16.00 10.49 -1.77
C ILE A 147 14.69 10.14 -2.46
N VAL A 148 13.79 11.11 -2.53
CA VAL A 148 12.48 10.98 -3.17
C VAL A 148 12.50 11.65 -4.52
N TYR A 149 12.11 10.91 -5.53
CA TYR A 149 11.88 11.31 -6.90
C TYR A 149 10.38 11.21 -7.22
N PRO A 150 9.91 11.61 -8.42
CA PRO A 150 8.52 11.38 -8.82
C PRO A 150 8.12 9.90 -8.72
N PHE A 151 7.28 9.55 -7.74
CA PHE A 151 6.80 8.20 -7.41
C PHE A 151 7.87 7.15 -7.10
N LEU A 152 9.13 7.53 -6.89
CA LEU A 152 10.23 6.63 -6.55
C LEU A 152 10.95 7.10 -5.29
N VAL A 153 11.24 6.15 -4.42
CA VAL A 153 12.06 6.36 -3.22
C VAL A 153 13.31 5.49 -3.31
N ILE A 154 14.46 6.08 -3.04
CA ILE A 154 15.75 5.37 -2.99
C ILE A 154 16.39 5.61 -1.62
N PRO A 155 16.82 4.55 -0.90
CA PRO A 155 17.57 4.71 0.34
C PRO A 155 18.88 5.46 0.07
N ASN A 156 19.16 6.48 0.88
CA ASN A 156 20.41 7.23 0.82
C ASN A 156 21.36 6.75 1.91
N TYR A 157 22.25 5.85 1.57
CA TYR A 157 23.26 5.29 2.49
C TYR A 157 24.54 6.13 2.56
N LEU A 158 24.58 7.34 2.02
CA LEU A 158 25.72 8.24 2.11
C LEU A 158 26.08 8.48 3.58
N GLY A 159 27.22 7.94 4.03
CA GLY A 159 27.70 8.01 5.40
C GLY A 159 27.60 6.70 6.20
N ALA A 160 27.00 5.64 5.68
CA ALA A 160 26.85 4.37 6.39
C ALA A 160 28.00 3.37 6.16
N GLY A 161 29.07 3.74 5.41
CA GLY A 161 30.27 2.90 5.22
C GLY A 161 30.07 1.57 4.48
N LEU A 162 28.89 1.34 3.92
CA LEU A 162 28.58 0.15 3.13
C LEU A 162 28.76 0.45 1.64
N ASP A 163 29.06 -0.57 0.85
CA ASP A 163 29.17 -0.47 -0.62
C ASP A 163 27.90 0.13 -1.23
N VAL A 164 27.92 1.44 -1.36
CA VAL A 164 26.79 2.34 -1.57
C VAL A 164 26.13 2.10 -2.92
N TYR A 165 26.91 1.63 -3.90
CA TYR A 165 26.46 1.60 -5.30
C TYR A 165 25.37 0.55 -5.57
N PHE A 166 25.50 -0.65 -5.04
CA PHE A 166 24.52 -1.73 -5.29
C PHE A 166 23.28 -1.64 -4.40
N GLN A 167 23.40 -1.09 -3.19
CA GLN A 167 22.26 -0.96 -2.28
C GLN A 167 21.38 0.26 -2.58
N SER A 168 21.98 1.34 -3.08
CA SER A 168 21.28 2.58 -3.45
C SER A 168 20.38 2.42 -4.69
N LEU A 169 20.63 1.42 -5.54
CA LEU A 169 19.84 1.15 -6.74
C LEU A 169 18.68 0.17 -6.52
N ARG A 170 18.40 -0.24 -5.30
CA ARG A 170 17.24 -1.09 -5.01
C ARG A 170 15.95 -0.37 -5.36
N PHE A 171 15.13 -1.01 -6.18
CA PHE A 171 13.83 -0.49 -6.56
C PHE A 171 12.83 -0.63 -5.41
N CYS A 172 12.49 0.47 -4.76
CA CYS A 172 11.48 0.54 -3.69
C CYS A 172 10.13 1.07 -4.18
N GLY A 173 10.05 1.56 -5.44
CA GLY A 173 8.86 2.24 -5.92
C GLY A 173 8.50 3.42 -5.00
N PRO A 174 7.21 3.62 -4.68
CA PRO A 174 6.77 4.68 -3.77
C PRO A 174 6.87 4.30 -2.28
N PHE A 175 7.42 3.15 -1.92
CA PHE A 175 7.47 2.62 -0.56
C PHE A 175 8.88 2.65 0.03
N ASP A 176 8.99 2.38 1.32
CA ASP A 176 10.26 2.41 2.04
C ASP A 176 11.08 1.12 1.93
N GLU A 177 10.51 0.07 1.34
CA GLU A 177 11.18 -1.23 1.19
C GLU A 177 10.84 -1.93 -0.13
N PRO A 178 11.84 -2.55 -0.81
CA PRO A 178 11.60 -3.30 -2.03
C PRO A 178 10.66 -4.50 -1.80
N GLY A 179 10.71 -5.10 -0.60
CA GLY A 179 9.86 -6.21 -0.21
C GLY A 179 8.36 -5.88 -0.26
N VAL A 180 7.99 -4.66 0.05
CA VAL A 180 6.58 -4.20 -0.04
C VAL A 180 6.11 -4.23 -1.49
N VAL A 181 6.90 -3.66 -2.41
CA VAL A 181 6.58 -3.67 -3.85
C VAL A 181 6.47 -5.09 -4.37
N GLY A 182 7.47 -5.93 -4.10
CA GLY A 182 7.50 -7.31 -4.58
C GLY A 182 6.35 -8.15 -4.05
N THR A 183 5.99 -8.00 -2.77
CA THR A 183 4.86 -8.72 -2.17
C THR A 183 3.53 -8.33 -2.80
N ILE A 184 3.28 -7.03 -2.97
CA ILE A 184 2.04 -6.54 -3.58
C ILE A 184 1.96 -6.97 -5.04
N ALA A 185 3.04 -6.80 -5.79
CA ALA A 185 3.14 -7.21 -7.19
C ALA A 185 2.89 -8.72 -7.34
N GLY A 186 3.56 -9.55 -6.54
CA GLY A 186 3.38 -10.99 -6.56
C GLY A 186 1.94 -11.42 -6.26
N LEU A 187 1.30 -10.81 -5.26
CA LEU A 187 -0.11 -11.08 -4.94
C LEU A 187 -1.06 -10.67 -6.06
N MET A 188 -0.84 -9.51 -6.69
CA MET A 188 -1.67 -9.05 -7.82
C MET A 188 -1.55 -9.98 -9.03
N LEU A 189 -0.33 -10.36 -9.38
CA LEU A 189 -0.08 -11.30 -10.48
C LEU A 189 -0.69 -12.67 -10.19
N TYR A 190 -0.58 -13.15 -8.96
CA TYR A 190 -1.19 -14.42 -8.55
C TYR A 190 -2.73 -14.38 -8.67
N ILE A 191 -3.39 -13.31 -8.21
CA ILE A 191 -4.84 -13.14 -8.30
C ILE A 191 -5.31 -13.15 -9.77
N ASP A 192 -4.50 -12.60 -10.67
CA ASP A 192 -4.77 -12.58 -12.12
C ASP A 192 -4.26 -13.81 -12.87
N ASN A 193 -3.83 -14.86 -12.16
CA ASN A 193 -3.23 -16.06 -12.75
C ASN A 193 -2.07 -15.74 -13.72
N PHE A 194 -1.25 -14.73 -13.39
CA PHE A 194 -0.13 -14.27 -14.24
C PHE A 194 -0.54 -13.91 -15.68
N ASN A 195 -1.73 -13.37 -15.86
CA ASN A 195 -2.26 -13.04 -17.18
C ASN A 195 -1.57 -11.78 -17.76
N LEU A 196 -0.48 -12.00 -18.54
CA LEU A 196 0.27 -10.92 -19.19
C LEU A 196 -0.50 -10.25 -20.37
N LYS A 197 -1.67 -10.75 -20.76
CA LYS A 197 -2.55 -10.06 -21.72
C LYS A 197 -3.17 -8.79 -21.13
N ASP A 198 -3.32 -8.73 -19.82
CA ASP A 198 -3.65 -7.47 -19.12
C ASP A 198 -2.38 -6.62 -19.08
N LYS A 199 -2.36 -5.53 -19.86
CA LYS A 199 -1.22 -4.60 -19.95
C LYS A 199 -0.76 -4.03 -18.61
N ARG A 200 -1.64 -3.98 -17.61
CA ARG A 200 -1.31 -3.53 -16.25
C ARG A 200 -0.31 -4.48 -15.59
N ASN A 201 -0.40 -5.77 -15.88
CA ASN A 201 0.48 -6.79 -15.31
C ASN A 201 1.92 -6.72 -15.83
N ILE A 202 2.18 -5.98 -16.90
CA ILE A 202 3.54 -5.74 -17.42
C ILE A 202 4.31 -4.78 -16.51
N PHE A 203 3.60 -3.87 -15.81
CA PHE A 203 4.19 -2.89 -14.90
C PHE A 203 4.12 -3.31 -13.42
N ILE A 204 3.47 -4.40 -13.12
CA ILE A 204 3.39 -4.99 -11.79
C ILE A 204 4.50 -6.04 -11.62
#